data_409b5edb6c8001861eea81894fa8085b
#
_entry.id   409b5edb6c8001861eea81894fa8085b
#
_cell.length_a   1.000
_cell.length_b   1.000
_cell.length_c   1.000
_cell.angle_alpha   90.00
_cell.angle_beta   90.00
_cell.angle_gamma   90.00
#
_symmetry.space_group_name_H-M   'P 1'
#
loop_
_entity.id
_entity.type
_entity.pdbx_description
1 polymer ?
#
loop_
_entity_poly.entity_id
_entity_poly.type
_entity_poly.pdbx_seq_one_letter_code
_entity_poly.pdbx_strand_id
1 'polypeptide(L)'
;PKVMAYIGAVSITRTWREAGESVNKQVDFKDITNIGTALDDGWVITFPQGTTKAFNPIRKGTAHIIKKFKPIVVPVVIDGFRRSFDKRGLLIKKKGILQSMMIKAPLEIDYENDSVDKIVEQLEYAIEQHPSFIKVPTEEYLKQKKERNKKREFWT
;
A
#
# COMPACT_ATOMS: atom_id res chain seq x y z
N PRO A 1 -15.15 -3.09 15.63
CA PRO A 1 -15.78 -2.62 14.39
C PRO A 1 -16.51 -1.29 14.54
N LYS A 2 -17.26 -1.05 15.65
CA LYS A 2 -18.05 0.19 15.83
C LYS A 2 -17.18 1.46 15.85
N VAL A 3 -16.00 1.42 16.46
CA VAL A 3 -15.05 2.56 16.51
C VAL A 3 -14.55 2.93 15.12
N MET A 4 -14.21 1.95 14.28
CA MET A 4 -13.74 2.19 12.92
C MET A 4 -14.83 2.80 12.03
N ALA A 5 -16.10 2.38 12.21
CA ALA A 5 -17.23 2.97 11.50
C ALA A 5 -17.45 4.45 11.93
N TYR A 6 -17.24 4.76 13.20
CA TYR A 6 -17.37 6.13 13.72
C TYR A 6 -16.37 7.10 13.10
N ILE A 7 -15.15 6.64 12.74
CA ILE A 7 -14.13 7.45 12.06
C ILE A 7 -14.22 7.36 10.52
N GLY A 8 -15.37 6.94 9.99
CA GLY A 8 -15.63 6.93 8.55
C GLY A 8 -15.00 5.76 7.78
N ALA A 9 -14.61 4.67 8.45
CA ALA A 9 -14.07 3.52 7.74
C ALA A 9 -15.15 2.78 6.96
N VAL A 10 -14.97 2.66 5.65
CA VAL A 10 -15.80 1.84 4.77
C VAL A 10 -15.43 0.37 4.98
N SER A 11 -16.39 -0.43 5.46
CA SER A 11 -16.18 -1.86 5.66
C SER A 11 -16.28 -2.60 4.33
N ILE A 12 -15.26 -3.39 4.00
CA ILE A 12 -15.27 -4.30 2.86
C ILE A 12 -15.24 -5.72 3.42
N THR A 13 -16.26 -6.51 3.11
CA THR A 13 -16.36 -7.89 3.55
C THR A 13 -15.29 -8.73 2.86
N ARG A 14 -14.27 -9.15 3.60
CA ARG A 14 -13.28 -10.11 3.15
C ARG A 14 -13.57 -11.45 3.76
N THR A 15 -13.72 -12.48 2.94
CA THR A 15 -13.64 -13.85 3.42
C THR A 15 -12.19 -14.18 3.74
N TRP A 16 -11.91 -14.43 5.02
CA TRP A 16 -10.64 -15.00 5.46
C TRP A 16 -10.56 -16.44 4.99
N ARG A 17 -9.34 -16.90 4.71
CA ARG A 17 -9.08 -18.32 4.44
C ARG A 17 -9.43 -19.12 5.70
N GLU A 18 -10.47 -19.90 5.65
CA GLU A 18 -10.65 -21.02 6.53
C GLU A 18 -10.10 -22.26 5.81
N ALA A 19 -9.20 -23.00 6.49
CA ALA A 19 -8.72 -24.32 6.11
C ALA A 19 -8.25 -24.51 4.64
N GLY A 20 -7.35 -23.65 4.13
CA GLY A 20 -6.56 -23.99 2.93
C GLY A 20 -7.24 -23.82 1.57
N GLU A 21 -8.53 -23.57 1.50
CA GLU A 21 -9.23 -23.32 0.24
C GLU A 21 -9.35 -21.83 -0.07
N SER A 22 -8.92 -21.45 -1.27
CA SER A 22 -9.14 -20.11 -1.80
C SER A 22 -10.58 -19.96 -2.28
N VAL A 23 -11.49 -19.60 -1.39
CA VAL A 23 -12.85 -19.24 -1.80
C VAL A 23 -12.77 -17.88 -2.50
N ASN A 24 -12.83 -17.90 -3.82
CA ASN A 24 -12.94 -16.72 -4.68
C ASN A 24 -14.36 -16.16 -4.53
N LYS A 25 -14.69 -15.51 -3.39
CA LYS A 25 -15.94 -14.77 -3.26
C LYS A 25 -15.79 -13.47 -4.04
N GLN A 26 -16.68 -13.28 -5.00
CA GLN A 26 -16.91 -11.99 -5.65
C GLN A 26 -17.07 -10.91 -4.57
N VAL A 27 -16.44 -9.76 -4.78
CA VAL A 27 -16.64 -8.58 -3.92
C VAL A 27 -18.15 -8.31 -3.87
N ASP A 28 -18.70 -8.19 -2.67
CA ASP A 28 -20.14 -7.98 -2.50
C ASP A 28 -20.51 -6.66 -3.20
N PHE A 29 -21.57 -6.69 -3.98
CA PHE A 29 -22.07 -5.52 -4.70
C PHE A 29 -22.36 -4.37 -3.74
N LYS A 30 -22.79 -4.68 -2.53
CA LYS A 30 -23.02 -3.73 -1.44
C LYS A 30 -21.76 -2.99 -1.03
N ASP A 31 -20.61 -3.68 -0.96
CA ASP A 31 -19.32 -3.06 -0.61
C ASP A 31 -18.87 -2.07 -1.68
N ILE A 32 -19.10 -2.38 -2.95
CA ILE A 32 -18.78 -1.47 -4.07
C ILE A 32 -19.68 -0.23 -4.01
N THR A 33 -20.97 -0.41 -3.72
CA THR A 33 -21.92 0.71 -3.58
C THR A 33 -21.54 1.62 -2.42
N ASN A 34 -21.15 1.07 -1.28
CA ASN A 34 -20.70 1.83 -0.11
C ASN A 34 -19.46 2.68 -0.42
N ILE A 35 -18.53 2.15 -1.24
CA ILE A 35 -17.35 2.92 -1.68
C ILE A 35 -17.78 4.07 -2.61
N GLY A 36 -18.73 3.82 -3.53
CA GLY A 36 -19.28 4.86 -4.40
C GLY A 36 -19.89 5.98 -3.59
N THR A 37 -20.77 5.66 -2.64
CA THR A 37 -21.38 6.65 -1.74
C THR A 37 -20.33 7.46 -0.97
N ALA A 38 -19.27 6.80 -0.48
CA ALA A 38 -18.20 7.50 0.23
C ALA A 38 -17.41 8.45 -0.69
N LEU A 39 -17.23 8.08 -1.97
CA LEU A 39 -16.59 8.95 -2.97
C LEU A 39 -17.44 10.16 -3.34
N ASP A 40 -18.76 10.00 -3.35
CA ASP A 40 -19.72 11.09 -3.59
C ASP A 40 -19.76 12.08 -2.40
N ASP A 41 -19.55 11.57 -1.18
CA ASP A 41 -19.56 12.36 0.06
C ASP A 41 -18.22 13.10 0.28
N GLY A 42 -17.10 12.60 -0.26
CA GLY A 42 -15.82 13.28 -0.09
C GLY A 42 -14.57 12.44 -0.39
N TRP A 43 -13.52 12.67 0.40
CA TRP A 43 -12.23 12.02 0.20
C TRP A 43 -12.23 10.58 0.74
N VAL A 44 -11.75 9.65 -0.07
CA VAL A 44 -11.56 8.25 0.33
C VAL A 44 -10.08 7.91 0.33
N ILE A 45 -9.54 7.50 1.48
CA ILE A 45 -8.17 7.03 1.60
C ILE A 45 -8.15 5.51 1.42
N THR A 46 -7.30 5.02 0.53
CA THR A 46 -7.12 3.58 0.31
C THR A 46 -5.66 3.16 0.42
N PHE A 47 -5.44 1.93 0.86
CA PHE A 47 -4.13 1.27 0.86
C PHE A 47 -4.16 0.14 -0.18
N PRO A 48 -3.81 0.42 -1.44
CA PRO A 48 -4.10 -0.46 -2.56
C PRO A 48 -3.37 -1.81 -2.51
N GLN A 49 -2.23 -1.89 -1.85
CA GLN A 49 -1.52 -3.16 -1.64
C GLN A 49 -2.21 -4.04 -0.58
N GLY A 50 -2.93 -3.45 0.37
CA GLY A 50 -3.58 -4.15 1.48
C GLY A 50 -2.62 -4.87 2.42
N THR A 51 -1.36 -4.45 2.45
CA THR A 51 -0.28 -4.99 3.29
C THR A 51 0.76 -3.92 3.56
N THR A 52 1.52 -4.09 4.64
CA THR A 52 2.69 -3.26 4.97
C THR A 52 3.99 -3.78 4.35
N LYS A 53 3.94 -4.88 3.60
CA LYS A 53 5.11 -5.42 2.89
C LYS A 53 5.40 -4.52 1.68
N ALA A 54 6.62 -3.97 1.62
CA ALA A 54 7.05 -3.15 0.50
C ALA A 54 7.08 -3.96 -0.81
N PHE A 55 6.85 -3.28 -1.93
CA PHE A 55 6.86 -3.84 -3.29
C PHE A 55 5.93 -5.04 -3.48
N ASN A 56 4.87 -5.11 -2.68
CA ASN A 56 3.83 -6.10 -2.89
C ASN A 56 2.87 -5.58 -3.97
N PRO A 57 2.46 -6.41 -4.94
CA PRO A 57 1.58 -5.97 -6.02
C PRO A 57 0.29 -5.34 -5.52
N ILE A 58 -0.15 -4.31 -6.22
CA ILE A 58 -1.45 -3.67 -5.98
C ILE A 58 -2.57 -4.64 -6.37
N ARG A 59 -3.64 -4.60 -5.59
CA ARG A 59 -4.82 -5.43 -5.87
C ARG A 59 -5.64 -4.81 -7.01
N LYS A 60 -5.96 -5.61 -8.00
CA LYS A 60 -6.80 -5.19 -9.15
C LYS A 60 -8.14 -4.58 -8.75
N GLY A 61 -8.68 -4.94 -7.58
CA GLY A 61 -9.92 -4.37 -7.04
C GLY A 61 -9.88 -2.84 -6.92
N THR A 62 -8.75 -2.26 -6.54
CA THR A 62 -8.59 -0.80 -6.48
C THR A 62 -8.71 -0.18 -7.88
N ALA A 63 -8.07 -0.76 -8.89
CA ALA A 63 -8.15 -0.27 -10.26
C ALA A 63 -9.57 -0.41 -10.86
N HIS A 64 -10.29 -1.49 -10.52
CA HIS A 64 -11.70 -1.64 -10.90
C HIS A 64 -12.60 -0.56 -10.28
N ILE A 65 -12.38 -0.20 -9.02
CA ILE A 65 -13.11 0.89 -8.35
C ILE A 65 -12.81 2.22 -9.04
N ILE A 66 -11.54 2.50 -9.31
CA ILE A 66 -11.11 3.72 -10.01
C ILE A 66 -11.76 3.81 -11.38
N LYS A 67 -11.73 2.73 -12.16
CA LYS A 67 -12.35 2.71 -13.50
C LYS A 67 -13.87 2.89 -13.45
N LYS A 68 -14.53 2.32 -12.43
CA LYS A 68 -15.99 2.40 -12.27
C LYS A 68 -16.47 3.78 -11.84
N PHE A 69 -15.82 4.40 -10.85
CA PHE A 69 -16.27 5.64 -10.24
C PHE A 69 -15.54 6.89 -10.75
N LYS A 70 -14.46 6.71 -11.53
CA LYS A 70 -13.67 7.78 -12.16
C LYS A 70 -13.26 8.91 -11.20
N PRO A 71 -12.79 8.60 -9.97
CA PRO A 71 -12.40 9.62 -9.02
C PRO A 71 -11.08 10.27 -9.42
N ILE A 72 -10.84 11.49 -8.94
CA ILE A 72 -9.50 12.09 -8.99
C ILE A 72 -8.58 11.29 -8.04
N VAL A 73 -7.52 10.69 -8.57
CA VAL A 73 -6.59 9.86 -7.82
C VAL A 73 -5.35 10.65 -7.45
N VAL A 74 -5.15 10.90 -6.16
CA VAL A 74 -4.00 11.63 -5.62
C VAL A 74 -3.07 10.65 -4.90
N PRO A 75 -1.87 10.36 -5.44
CA PRO A 75 -0.93 9.47 -4.79
C PRO A 75 -0.27 10.10 -3.57
N VAL A 76 -0.15 9.33 -2.50
CA VAL A 76 0.58 9.70 -1.29
C VAL A 76 1.68 8.69 -1.01
N VAL A 77 2.92 9.15 -0.97
CA VAL A 77 4.09 8.32 -0.64
C VAL A 77 4.50 8.58 0.80
N ILE A 78 4.59 7.51 1.59
CA ILE A 78 5.02 7.57 2.98
C ILE A 78 6.28 6.73 3.14
N ASP A 79 7.37 7.35 3.60
CA ASP A 79 8.65 6.67 3.85
C ASP A 79 9.13 6.85 5.30
N GLY A 80 9.99 5.95 5.74
CA GLY A 80 10.64 5.99 7.05
C GLY A 80 9.90 5.24 8.16
N PHE A 81 8.59 5.11 8.12
CA PHE A 81 7.79 4.49 9.19
C PHE A 81 8.25 3.07 9.52
N ARG A 82 8.41 2.22 8.50
CA ARG A 82 8.83 0.84 8.71
C ARG A 82 10.24 0.70 9.28
N ARG A 83 11.10 1.71 9.06
CA ARG A 83 12.45 1.76 9.62
C ARG A 83 12.45 2.25 11.07
N SER A 84 11.49 3.12 11.41
CA SER A 84 11.37 3.76 12.73
C SER A 84 10.62 2.89 13.73
N PHE A 85 9.56 2.22 13.31
CA PHE A 85 8.64 1.49 14.17
C PHE A 85 8.79 -0.03 14.08
N ASP A 86 8.33 -0.72 15.11
CA ASP A 86 8.21 -2.17 15.12
C ASP A 86 7.14 -2.67 14.12
N LYS A 87 6.99 -3.98 13.97
CA LYS A 87 6.01 -4.58 13.06
C LYS A 87 4.56 -4.23 13.40
N ARG A 88 4.28 -3.89 14.64
CA ARG A 88 2.93 -3.51 15.13
C ARG A 88 2.68 -2.01 14.98
N GLY A 89 3.72 -1.21 14.69
CA GLY A 89 3.61 0.25 14.56
C GLY A 89 3.44 1.00 15.89
N LEU A 90 3.61 0.31 17.02
CA LEU A 90 3.35 0.86 18.34
C LEU A 90 4.63 1.34 19.06
N LEU A 91 5.76 0.69 18.81
CA LEU A 91 7.02 0.98 19.50
C LEU A 91 8.05 1.55 18.54
N ILE A 92 8.78 2.57 18.98
CA ILE A 92 9.93 3.11 18.25
C ILE A 92 11.08 2.12 18.32
N LYS A 93 11.38 1.49 17.20
CA LYS A 93 12.47 0.55 17.04
C LYS A 93 13.82 1.24 16.87
N LYS A 94 13.86 2.36 16.16
CA LYS A 94 15.08 3.12 15.85
C LYS A 94 14.76 4.61 15.84
N LYS A 95 15.50 5.36 16.67
CA LYS A 95 15.43 6.83 16.71
C LYS A 95 16.24 7.45 15.56
N GLY A 96 15.97 8.71 15.23
CA GLY A 96 16.73 9.46 14.22
C GLY A 96 16.48 9.07 12.76
N ILE A 97 15.43 8.29 12.49
CA ILE A 97 15.00 8.03 11.11
C ILE A 97 14.09 9.16 10.66
N LEU A 98 14.47 9.81 9.56
CA LEU A 98 13.60 10.78 8.89
C LEU A 98 12.36 10.06 8.36
N GLN A 99 11.21 10.57 8.73
CA GLN A 99 9.92 10.17 8.18
C GLN A 99 9.46 11.26 7.22
N SER A 100 8.98 10.86 6.06
CA SER A 100 8.47 11.78 5.07
C SER A 100 7.12 11.33 4.54
N MET A 101 6.30 12.31 4.21
CA MET A 101 5.05 12.13 3.48
C MET A 101 5.07 13.09 2.30
N MET A 102 4.84 12.57 1.10
CA MET A 102 4.81 13.35 -0.13
C MET A 102 3.45 13.12 -0.81
N ILE A 103 2.74 14.21 -1.03
CA ILE A 103 1.52 14.22 -1.83
C ILE A 103 1.95 14.58 -3.24
N LYS A 104 1.65 13.72 -4.21
CA LYS A 104 1.98 13.94 -5.63
C LYS A 104 0.81 14.59 -6.38
N ALA A 105 1.08 15.07 -7.57
CA ALA A 105 0.03 15.55 -8.47
C ALA A 105 -1.00 14.44 -8.76
N PRO A 106 -2.27 14.79 -9.02
CA PRO A 106 -3.27 13.83 -9.45
C PRO A 106 -2.80 13.03 -10.67
N LEU A 107 -3.18 11.75 -10.72
CA LEU A 107 -2.87 10.90 -11.87
C LEU A 107 -3.77 11.24 -13.05
N GLU A 108 -3.16 11.30 -14.23
CA GLU A 108 -3.88 11.37 -15.50
C GLU A 108 -4.22 9.94 -15.93
N ILE A 109 -5.47 9.53 -15.70
CA ILE A 109 -5.97 8.20 -16.02
C ILE A 109 -7.04 8.35 -17.13
N ASP A 110 -6.85 7.64 -18.22
CA ASP A 110 -7.90 7.47 -19.22
C ASP A 110 -8.85 6.35 -18.77
N TYR A 111 -9.90 6.74 -18.07
CA TYR A 111 -10.84 5.79 -17.47
C TYR A 111 -11.56 4.91 -18.51
N GLU A 112 -11.67 5.34 -19.74
CA GLU A 112 -12.34 4.60 -20.82
C GLU A 112 -11.38 3.59 -21.49
N ASN A 113 -10.19 4.05 -21.86
CA ASN A 113 -9.28 3.27 -22.71
C ASN A 113 -8.22 2.52 -21.93
N ASP A 114 -7.82 3.02 -20.73
CA ASP A 114 -6.79 2.35 -19.94
C ASP A 114 -7.28 1.00 -19.42
N SER A 115 -6.48 -0.04 -19.64
CA SER A 115 -6.74 -1.35 -19.05
C SER A 115 -6.56 -1.32 -17.52
N VAL A 116 -7.20 -2.26 -16.82
CA VAL A 116 -7.04 -2.42 -15.37
C VAL A 116 -5.58 -2.62 -15.00
N ASP A 117 -4.83 -3.39 -15.79
CA ASP A 117 -3.41 -3.67 -15.53
C ASP A 117 -2.55 -2.40 -15.73
N LYS A 118 -2.86 -1.57 -16.73
CA LYS A 118 -2.20 -0.28 -16.93
C LYS A 118 -2.45 0.68 -15.74
N ILE A 119 -3.68 0.74 -15.24
CA ILE A 119 -4.00 1.55 -14.04
C ILE A 119 -3.25 1.03 -12.82
N VAL A 120 -3.16 -0.29 -12.61
CA VAL A 120 -2.36 -0.87 -11.54
C VAL A 120 -0.91 -0.45 -11.65
N GLU A 121 -0.31 -0.56 -12.83
CA GLU A 121 1.09 -0.17 -13.07
C GLU A 121 1.32 1.32 -12.80
N GLN A 122 0.44 2.21 -13.29
CA GLN A 122 0.49 3.65 -13.01
C GLN A 122 0.44 3.94 -11.50
N LEU A 123 -0.44 3.24 -10.76
CA LEU A 123 -0.53 3.37 -9.32
C LEU A 123 0.76 2.91 -8.62
N GLU A 124 1.34 1.77 -9.04
CA GLU A 124 2.58 1.24 -8.46
C GLU A 124 3.74 2.23 -8.66
N TYR A 125 3.87 2.81 -9.84
CA TYR A 125 4.85 3.87 -10.11
C TYR A 125 4.58 5.12 -9.27
N ALA A 126 3.34 5.55 -9.19
CA ALA A 126 2.97 6.79 -8.50
C ALA A 126 3.26 6.73 -7.00
N ILE A 127 2.99 5.59 -6.35
CA ILE A 127 3.28 5.39 -4.92
C ILE A 127 4.68 4.82 -4.64
N GLU A 128 5.55 4.74 -5.66
CA GLU A 128 6.94 4.23 -5.56
C GLU A 128 7.03 2.79 -5.03
N GLN A 129 6.06 1.96 -5.40
CA GLN A 129 6.01 0.56 -5.02
C GLN A 129 6.20 -0.40 -6.21
N HIS A 130 6.44 0.13 -7.41
CA HIS A 130 6.82 -0.68 -8.56
C HIS A 130 8.19 -1.36 -8.33
N PRO A 131 8.42 -2.60 -8.78
CA PRO A 131 9.68 -3.31 -8.60
C PRO A 131 10.94 -2.55 -9.05
N SER A 132 10.82 -1.63 -10.02
CA SER A 132 11.94 -0.78 -10.47
C SER A 132 12.50 0.15 -9.38
N PHE A 133 11.72 0.44 -8.34
CA PHE A 133 12.20 1.21 -7.19
C PHE A 133 12.97 0.38 -6.16
N ILE A 134 13.08 -0.93 -6.36
CA ILE A 134 13.88 -1.78 -5.48
C ILE A 134 15.35 -1.41 -5.66
N LYS A 135 15.93 -0.75 -4.66
CA LYS A 135 17.36 -0.46 -4.63
C LYS A 135 18.10 -1.78 -4.41
N VAL A 136 18.69 -2.32 -5.45
CA VAL A 136 19.59 -3.48 -5.34
C VAL A 136 20.82 -3.01 -4.56
N PRO A 137 21.15 -3.64 -3.41
CA PRO A 137 22.34 -3.26 -2.67
C PRO A 137 23.58 -3.45 -3.54
N THR A 138 24.41 -2.41 -3.66
CA THR A 138 25.69 -2.53 -4.36
C THR A 138 26.57 -3.55 -3.65
N GLU A 139 27.49 -4.19 -4.39
CA GLU A 139 28.45 -5.15 -3.81
C GLU A 139 29.25 -4.54 -2.67
N GLU A 140 29.61 -3.27 -2.80
CA GLU A 140 30.31 -2.49 -1.79
C GLU A 140 29.49 -2.36 -0.49
N TYR A 141 28.18 -2.06 -0.59
CA TYR A 141 27.29 -2.03 0.56
C TYR A 141 27.16 -3.41 1.24
N LEU A 142 27.12 -4.48 0.46
CA LEU A 142 27.06 -5.86 0.99
C LEU A 142 28.37 -6.23 1.70
N LYS A 143 29.53 -5.84 1.19
CA LYS A 143 30.84 -6.01 1.85
C LYS A 143 30.88 -5.26 3.18
N GLN A 144 30.54 -3.98 3.20
CA GLN A 144 30.49 -3.17 4.43
C GLN A 144 29.51 -3.71 5.45
N LYS A 145 28.37 -4.27 5.03
CA LYS A 145 27.39 -4.90 5.91
C LYS A 145 27.94 -6.19 6.54
N LYS A 146 28.65 -7.00 5.76
CA LYS A 146 29.33 -8.23 6.27
C LYS A 146 30.42 -7.88 7.28
N GLU A 147 31.23 -6.87 7.04
CA GLU A 147 32.26 -6.41 7.97
C GLU A 147 31.67 -5.87 9.28
N ARG A 148 30.60 -5.09 9.21
CA ARG A 148 29.89 -4.60 10.41
C ARG A 148 29.31 -5.73 11.24
N ASN A 149 28.78 -6.76 10.60
CA ASN A 149 28.25 -7.93 11.31
C ASN A 149 29.37 -8.73 11.98
N LYS A 150 30.51 -8.96 11.29
CA LYS A 150 31.70 -9.59 11.90
C LYS A 150 32.21 -8.85 13.13
N LYS A 151 32.29 -7.51 13.08
CA LYS A 151 32.68 -6.71 14.24
C LYS A 151 31.70 -6.80 15.40
N ARG A 152 30.38 -7.00 15.16
CA ARG A 152 29.39 -7.21 16.22
C ARG A 152 29.50 -8.57 16.90
N GLU A 153 29.78 -9.64 16.12
CA GLU A 153 29.98 -11.00 16.67
C GLU A 153 31.27 -11.12 17.49
N PHE A 154 32.23 -10.22 17.29
CA PHE A 154 33.49 -10.21 18.06
C PHE A 154 33.36 -9.55 19.44
N TRP A 155 32.26 -8.81 19.70
CA TRP A 155 31.99 -8.10 20.96
C TRP A 155 30.82 -8.70 21.78
N THR A 156 30.29 -9.85 21.39
CA THR A 156 29.33 -10.66 22.14
C THR A 156 30.01 -11.95 22.63
#